data_16fdfe9bc144275623251f816a6258ea
#
_entry.id   16fdfe9bc144275623251f816a6258ea
#
_cell.length_a   1.000
_cell.length_b   1.000
_cell.length_c   1.000
_cell.angle_alpha   90.00
_cell.angle_beta   90.00
_cell.angle_gamma   90.00
#
_symmetry.space_group_name_H-M   'P 1'
#
loop_
_entity.id
_entity.type
_entity.pdbx_description
1 polymer ?
#
loop_
_entity_poly.entity_id
_entity_poly.type
_entity_poly.pdbx_seq_one_letter_code
_entity_poly.pdbx_strand_id
1 'polypeptide(L)'
;DCLLSRGLGDVYKRQIYKQYCGEENTRVIVQSVPYYYKTVNGGFEKYADSVSYPDYVTITPTEEYNYLEEYPDEIVFQYPYDNYNSAGTTDSVFHSYNLASHTLRLTYIPYFRTDEIDENDMRAYTNMNEYVTMPGVVYSDRVIVQSEGIRKLYIKKLTEFFGEETESEWAAKIEAGDIGGN
;
A
#
# COMPACT_ATOMS: atom_id res chain seq x y z
N ASP A 1 10.44 6.59 5.69
CA ASP A 1 10.73 5.67 4.55
C ASP A 1 9.48 5.02 3.94
N CYS A 2 8.29 5.56 4.18
CA CYS A 2 7.07 4.83 3.88
C CYS A 2 6.53 5.02 2.46
N LEU A 3 7.01 5.95 1.68
CA LEU A 3 6.42 6.18 0.35
C LEU A 3 7.40 6.03 -0.82
N LEU A 4 8.70 6.02 -0.60
CA LEU A 4 9.70 5.88 -1.67
C LEU A 4 10.98 5.22 -1.16
N SER A 5 10.90 4.11 -0.43
CA SER A 5 12.10 3.38 -0.02
C SER A 5 12.73 2.64 -1.22
N ARG A 6 14.01 2.79 -1.28
CA ARG A 6 15.01 2.34 -2.24
C ARG A 6 14.75 0.95 -2.85
N GLY A 7 14.65 0.87 -4.18
CA GLY A 7 14.67 -0.37 -4.93
C GLY A 7 13.70 -0.42 -6.11
N LEU A 8 13.59 -1.58 -6.73
CA LEU A 8 12.72 -1.85 -7.90
C LEU A 8 11.24 -1.44 -7.71
N GLY A 9 10.77 -1.30 -6.47
CA GLY A 9 9.49 -0.68 -6.16
C GLY A 9 9.36 0.74 -6.70
N ASP A 10 10.43 1.49 -6.79
CA ASP A 10 10.43 2.86 -7.31
C ASP A 10 10.16 2.94 -8.81
N VAL A 11 10.56 1.93 -9.57
CA VAL A 11 10.31 1.88 -11.02
C VAL A 11 8.81 1.71 -11.29
N TYR A 12 8.15 0.82 -10.57
CA TYR A 12 6.71 0.58 -10.73
C TYR A 12 5.88 1.78 -10.26
N LYS A 13 6.21 2.37 -9.13
CA LYS A 13 5.60 3.60 -8.63
C LYS A 13 5.74 4.74 -9.64
N ARG A 14 6.93 4.87 -10.24
CA ARG A 14 7.20 5.83 -11.29
C ARG A 14 6.36 5.58 -12.54
N GLN A 15 6.16 4.33 -12.93
CA GLN A 15 5.30 3.97 -14.07
C GLN A 15 3.86 4.33 -13.81
N ILE A 16 3.30 3.95 -12.66
CA ILE A 16 1.94 4.31 -12.24
C ILE A 16 1.77 5.83 -12.17
N TYR A 17 2.68 6.53 -11.50
CA TYR A 17 2.63 7.97 -11.42
C TYR A 17 2.63 8.63 -12.80
N LYS A 18 3.50 8.18 -13.71
CA LYS A 18 3.55 8.68 -15.08
C LYS A 18 2.31 8.34 -15.89
N GLN A 19 1.75 7.16 -15.69
CA GLN A 19 0.51 6.76 -16.34
C GLN A 19 -0.60 7.73 -15.98
N TYR A 20 -0.85 7.95 -14.69
CA TYR A 20 -1.92 8.86 -14.24
C TYR A 20 -1.65 10.32 -14.64
N CYS A 21 -0.41 10.79 -14.57
CA CYS A 21 -0.07 12.15 -15.03
C CYS A 21 -0.19 12.34 -16.54
N GLY A 22 -0.18 11.24 -17.33
CA GLY A 22 -0.34 11.27 -18.78
C GLY A 22 -1.79 11.14 -19.25
N GLU A 23 -2.72 10.83 -18.36
CA GLU A 23 -4.14 10.71 -18.71
C GLU A 23 -4.80 12.09 -18.84
N GLU A 24 -5.49 12.30 -19.96
CA GLU A 24 -6.27 13.53 -20.17
C GLU A 24 -7.32 13.70 -19.06
N ASN A 25 -7.39 14.89 -18.48
CA ASN A 25 -8.31 15.27 -17.41
C ASN A 25 -8.04 14.61 -16.03
N THR A 26 -6.86 14.02 -15.82
CA THR A 26 -6.50 13.45 -14.52
C THR A 26 -5.66 14.44 -13.71
N ARG A 27 -6.17 14.82 -12.53
CA ARG A 27 -5.42 15.58 -11.53
C ARG A 27 -4.77 14.60 -10.56
N VAL A 28 -3.44 14.58 -10.50
CA VAL A 28 -2.69 13.74 -9.58
C VAL A 28 -2.19 14.56 -8.41
N ILE A 29 -2.57 14.16 -7.20
CA ILE A 29 -2.12 14.75 -5.92
C ILE A 29 -1.23 13.72 -5.22
N VAL A 30 -0.05 14.12 -4.82
CA VAL A 30 0.87 13.28 -4.03
C VAL A 30 1.08 13.92 -2.66
N GLN A 31 0.74 13.18 -1.62
CA GLN A 31 0.92 13.63 -0.25
C GLN A 31 1.90 12.72 0.51
N SER A 32 2.69 13.32 1.39
CA SER A 32 3.52 12.60 2.35
C SER A 32 2.73 12.33 3.60
N VAL A 33 2.52 11.05 3.91
CA VAL A 33 1.78 10.63 5.12
C VAL A 33 2.69 10.67 6.34
N PRO A 34 2.34 11.39 7.41
CA PRO A 34 3.11 11.40 8.64
C PRO A 34 3.19 10.01 9.29
N TYR A 35 4.40 9.61 9.66
CA TYR A 35 4.67 8.36 10.36
C TYR A 35 5.19 8.62 11.77
N TYR A 36 4.78 7.77 12.72
CA TYR A 36 5.11 7.88 14.13
C TYR A 36 5.69 6.58 14.65
N TYR A 37 6.79 6.63 15.39
CA TYR A 37 7.33 5.50 16.12
C TYR A 37 6.61 5.29 17.45
N LYS A 38 6.47 4.04 17.85
CA LYS A 38 6.16 3.70 19.23
C LYS A 38 7.41 3.82 20.09
N THR A 39 7.33 4.62 21.13
CA THR A 39 8.42 4.77 22.10
C THR A 39 8.36 3.68 23.17
N VAL A 40 9.49 3.42 23.83
CA VAL A 40 9.61 2.43 24.91
C VAL A 40 8.62 2.70 26.07
N ASN A 41 8.22 3.94 26.25
CA ASN A 41 7.26 4.37 27.29
C ASN A 41 5.80 4.30 26.81
N GLY A 42 5.53 3.70 25.65
CA GLY A 42 4.17 3.56 25.10
C GLY A 42 3.60 4.80 24.42
N GLY A 43 4.42 5.84 24.25
CA GLY A 43 4.04 7.04 23.47
C GLY A 43 4.34 6.90 21.98
N PHE A 44 4.14 7.99 21.24
CA PHE A 44 4.45 8.10 19.82
C PHE A 44 5.36 9.30 19.58
N GLU A 45 6.34 9.14 18.71
CA GLU A 45 7.23 10.21 18.29
C GLU A 45 7.23 10.29 16.75
N LYS A 46 7.01 11.50 16.22
CA LYS A 46 6.97 11.72 14.78
C LYS A 46 8.33 11.44 14.15
N TYR A 47 8.32 10.66 13.08
CA TYR A 47 9.52 10.44 12.28
C TYR A 47 9.96 11.76 11.62
N ALA A 48 11.17 12.18 11.93
CA ALA A 48 11.70 13.50 11.57
C ALA A 48 12.64 13.50 10.36
N ASP A 49 12.87 12.35 9.71
CA ASP A 49 13.78 12.30 8.56
C ASP A 49 13.24 13.09 7.38
N SER A 50 14.15 13.85 6.76
CA SER A 50 13.88 14.49 5.49
C SER A 50 13.80 13.44 4.39
N VAL A 51 12.59 13.08 4.01
CA VAL A 51 12.36 12.21 2.86
C VAL A 51 12.68 13.01 1.60
N SER A 52 13.66 12.56 0.85
CA SER A 52 13.95 13.12 -0.47
C SER A 52 13.04 12.44 -1.50
N TYR A 53 12.23 13.22 -2.17
CA TYR A 53 11.40 12.77 -3.27
C TYR A 53 12.12 12.97 -4.62
N PRO A 54 11.83 12.13 -5.63
CA PRO A 54 12.36 12.36 -6.97
C PRO A 54 11.89 13.69 -7.55
N ASP A 55 12.74 14.36 -8.33
CA ASP A 55 12.48 15.68 -8.93
C ASP A 55 11.21 15.74 -9.81
N TYR A 56 10.74 14.59 -10.29
CA TYR A 56 9.52 14.50 -11.11
C TYR A 56 8.22 14.41 -10.27
N VAL A 57 8.32 14.36 -8.95
CA VAL A 57 7.17 14.29 -8.05
C VAL A 57 7.01 15.60 -7.29
N THR A 58 5.87 16.24 -7.45
CA THR A 58 5.50 17.41 -6.65
C THR A 58 4.66 16.94 -5.46
N ILE A 59 5.14 17.24 -4.24
CA ILE A 59 4.41 16.93 -3.01
C ILE A 59 3.46 18.07 -2.69
N THR A 60 2.19 17.73 -2.51
CA THR A 60 1.17 18.65 -2.02
C THR A 60 1.10 18.55 -0.49
N PRO A 61 1.31 19.64 0.25
CA PRO A 61 1.15 19.65 1.70
C PRO A 61 -0.25 19.17 2.13
N THR A 62 -0.34 18.53 3.29
CA THR A 62 -1.62 18.03 3.81
C THR A 62 -2.61 19.15 4.11
N GLU A 63 -2.11 20.35 4.35
CA GLU A 63 -2.92 21.55 4.57
C GLU A 63 -3.53 22.13 3.29
N GLU A 64 -2.97 21.78 2.13
CA GLU A 64 -3.43 22.28 0.82
C GLU A 64 -4.43 21.34 0.13
N TYR A 65 -4.53 20.10 0.58
CA TYR A 65 -5.45 19.11 0.00
C TYR A 65 -6.00 18.18 1.07
N ASN A 66 -7.32 18.25 1.28
CA ASN A 66 -8.02 17.39 2.22
C ASN A 66 -8.87 16.36 1.47
N TYR A 67 -8.39 15.13 1.39
CA TYR A 67 -9.09 14.05 0.69
C TYR A 67 -10.48 13.73 1.30
N LEU A 68 -10.70 14.00 2.58
CA LEU A 68 -12.00 13.80 3.25
C LEU A 68 -13.09 14.70 2.68
N GLU A 69 -12.73 15.88 2.18
CA GLU A 69 -13.64 16.85 1.59
C GLU A 69 -13.70 16.71 0.06
N GLU A 70 -12.56 16.42 -0.57
CA GLU A 70 -12.44 16.38 -2.03
C GLU A 70 -12.98 15.06 -2.63
N TYR A 71 -13.01 13.99 -1.85
CA TYR A 71 -13.51 12.67 -2.24
C TYR A 71 -12.96 12.20 -3.61
N PRO A 72 -11.64 11.94 -3.73
CA PRO A 72 -11.02 11.61 -4.99
C PRO A 72 -11.55 10.30 -5.59
N ASP A 73 -11.49 10.17 -6.93
CA ASP A 73 -11.93 8.98 -7.63
C ASP A 73 -11.11 7.74 -7.24
N GLU A 74 -9.82 7.93 -6.99
CA GLU A 74 -8.93 6.85 -6.53
C GLU A 74 -7.87 7.36 -5.56
N ILE A 75 -7.66 6.60 -4.49
CA ILE A 75 -6.51 6.74 -3.60
C ILE A 75 -5.59 5.55 -3.78
N VAL A 76 -4.32 5.81 -4.11
CA VAL A 76 -3.27 4.81 -4.15
C VAL A 76 -2.38 4.96 -2.94
N PHE A 77 -2.21 3.91 -2.15
CA PHE A 77 -1.41 3.96 -0.93
C PHE A 77 -0.54 2.70 -0.77
N GLN A 78 0.38 2.72 0.20
CA GLN A 78 1.44 1.71 0.30
C GLN A 78 1.66 1.14 1.69
N TYR A 79 1.11 1.78 2.74
CA TYR A 79 1.28 1.32 4.12
C TYR A 79 0.05 0.51 4.57
N PRO A 80 0.18 -0.82 4.76
CA PRO A 80 -0.99 -1.68 4.98
C PRO A 80 -1.39 -1.82 6.44
N TYR A 81 -0.54 -1.38 7.38
CA TYR A 81 -0.64 -1.83 8.78
C TYR A 81 -1.60 -1.01 9.64
N ASP A 82 -1.98 0.21 9.24
CA ASP A 82 -2.71 1.14 10.09
C ASP A 82 -2.02 1.25 11.47
N ASN A 83 -2.68 0.77 12.54
CA ASN A 83 -2.13 0.72 13.91
C ASN A 83 -1.65 -0.68 14.34
N TYR A 84 -1.66 -1.66 13.46
CA TYR A 84 -1.25 -3.04 13.78
C TYR A 84 0.25 -3.27 13.77
N ASN A 85 1.04 -2.36 13.22
CA ASN A 85 2.50 -2.46 13.28
C ASN A 85 2.99 -2.21 14.72
N SER A 86 3.80 -3.14 15.24
CA SER A 86 4.38 -3.03 16.59
C SER A 86 5.39 -1.89 16.71
N ALA A 87 6.03 -1.48 15.62
CA ALA A 87 7.07 -0.45 15.59
C ALA A 87 6.52 0.97 15.46
N GLY A 88 5.35 1.15 14.84
CA GLY A 88 4.80 2.47 14.62
C GLY A 88 3.46 2.49 13.89
N THR A 89 3.01 3.68 13.55
CA THR A 89 1.75 3.92 12.87
C THR A 89 1.81 5.19 12.03
N THR A 90 0.86 5.33 11.10
CA THR A 90 0.56 6.61 10.47
C THR A 90 -0.47 7.39 11.28
N ASP A 91 -0.72 8.63 10.93
CA ASP A 91 -1.87 9.36 11.47
C ASP A 91 -3.16 8.59 11.10
N SER A 92 -4.08 8.49 12.06
CA SER A 92 -5.32 7.70 11.93
C SER A 92 -6.21 8.18 10.78
N VAL A 93 -6.10 9.43 10.40
CA VAL A 93 -6.80 9.97 9.23
C VAL A 93 -6.40 9.26 7.94
N PHE A 94 -5.17 8.73 7.87
CA PHE A 94 -4.65 7.96 6.73
C PHE A 94 -4.73 6.45 6.92
N HIS A 95 -5.46 5.96 7.91
CA HIS A 95 -5.73 4.54 8.03
C HIS A 95 -6.63 4.04 6.90
N SER A 96 -6.41 2.83 6.46
CA SER A 96 -7.04 2.26 5.25
C SER A 96 -8.56 2.29 5.27
N TYR A 97 -9.19 2.09 6.44
CA TYR A 97 -10.66 2.17 6.55
C TYR A 97 -11.18 3.59 6.32
N ASN A 98 -10.44 4.61 6.76
CA ASN A 98 -10.80 6.02 6.51
C ASN A 98 -10.60 6.37 5.04
N LEU A 99 -9.49 5.92 4.44
CA LEU A 99 -9.23 6.10 3.02
C LEU A 99 -10.33 5.45 2.18
N ALA A 100 -10.68 4.19 2.48
CA ALA A 100 -11.74 3.45 1.77
C ALA A 100 -13.12 4.14 1.85
N SER A 101 -13.39 4.84 2.95
CA SER A 101 -14.68 5.53 3.16
C SER A 101 -14.77 6.87 2.41
N HIS A 102 -13.66 7.39 1.86
CA HIS A 102 -13.59 8.72 1.26
C HIS A 102 -12.97 8.72 -0.15
N THR A 103 -13.14 7.63 -0.88
CA THR A 103 -12.77 7.50 -2.28
C THR A 103 -13.72 6.55 -3.00
N LEU A 104 -13.82 6.65 -4.32
CA LEU A 104 -14.56 5.66 -5.11
C LEU A 104 -13.79 4.35 -5.25
N ARG A 105 -12.45 4.41 -5.21
CA ARG A 105 -11.59 3.21 -5.30
C ARG A 105 -10.35 3.38 -4.44
N LEU A 106 -10.12 2.45 -3.54
CA LEU A 106 -8.88 2.35 -2.77
C LEU A 106 -7.96 1.28 -3.37
N THR A 107 -6.77 1.68 -3.80
CA THR A 107 -5.76 0.79 -4.41
C THR A 107 -4.55 0.69 -3.49
N TYR A 108 -4.24 -0.53 -3.07
CA TYR A 108 -3.03 -0.84 -2.31
C TYR A 108 -1.93 -1.40 -3.20
N ILE A 109 -0.72 -0.86 -3.05
CA ILE A 109 0.49 -1.35 -3.70
C ILE A 109 1.57 -1.50 -2.63
N PRO A 110 2.09 -2.72 -2.36
CA PRO A 110 3.13 -2.91 -1.36
C PRO A 110 4.35 -2.00 -1.60
N TYR A 111 4.87 -1.40 -0.53
CA TYR A 111 6.07 -0.55 -0.59
C TYR A 111 7.36 -1.37 -0.71
N PHE A 112 7.29 -2.68 -0.53
CA PHE A 112 8.42 -3.60 -0.58
C PHE A 112 8.22 -4.65 -1.68
N ARG A 113 9.31 -5.26 -2.09
CA ARG A 113 9.31 -6.48 -2.90
C ARG A 113 9.88 -7.62 -2.08
N THR A 114 9.35 -8.80 -2.33
CA THR A 114 9.91 -10.05 -1.83
C THR A 114 10.53 -10.82 -2.99
N ASP A 115 11.42 -11.74 -2.71
CA ASP A 115 11.75 -12.78 -3.68
C ASP A 115 10.49 -13.61 -3.98
N GLU A 116 10.48 -14.30 -5.13
CA GLU A 116 9.43 -15.28 -5.39
C GLU A 116 9.50 -16.37 -4.31
N ILE A 117 8.34 -16.62 -3.69
CA ILE A 117 8.24 -17.58 -2.58
C ILE A 117 7.91 -18.96 -3.16
N ASP A 118 8.75 -19.94 -2.88
CA ASP A 118 8.45 -21.33 -3.19
C ASP A 118 7.26 -21.81 -2.34
N GLU A 119 6.31 -22.50 -2.95
CA GLU A 119 5.11 -22.99 -2.28
C GLU A 119 5.40 -23.94 -1.11
N ASN A 120 6.60 -24.55 -1.10
CA ASN A 120 7.08 -25.46 -0.05
C ASN A 120 7.87 -24.72 1.04
N ASP A 121 8.22 -23.44 0.85
CA ASP A 121 8.86 -22.64 1.89
C ASP A 121 7.82 -22.16 2.92
N MET A 122 7.51 -23.09 3.83
CA MET A 122 6.52 -22.83 4.89
C MET A 122 6.90 -21.65 5.79
N ARG A 123 8.19 -21.34 5.93
CA ARG A 123 8.63 -20.20 6.74
C ARG A 123 8.33 -18.89 6.04
N ALA A 124 8.71 -18.75 4.78
CA ALA A 124 8.41 -17.57 3.97
C ALA A 124 6.89 -17.38 3.86
N TYR A 125 6.16 -18.47 3.61
CA TYR A 125 4.70 -18.44 3.55
C TYR A 125 4.05 -17.99 4.86
N THR A 126 4.55 -18.46 6.02
CA THR A 126 4.04 -18.04 7.33
C THR A 126 4.32 -16.56 7.59
N ASN A 127 5.50 -16.07 7.20
CA ASN A 127 5.85 -14.66 7.36
C ASN A 127 4.92 -13.71 6.56
N MET A 128 4.24 -14.20 5.54
CA MET A 128 3.24 -13.40 4.79
C MET A 128 2.08 -12.93 5.67
N ASN A 129 1.79 -13.58 6.81
CA ASN A 129 0.79 -13.13 7.76
C ASN A 129 1.03 -11.71 8.25
N GLU A 130 2.31 -11.31 8.35
CA GLU A 130 2.72 -9.99 8.85
C GLU A 130 2.28 -8.83 7.95
N TYR A 131 1.90 -9.10 6.68
CA TYR A 131 1.55 -8.05 5.74
C TYR A 131 0.34 -8.35 4.83
N VAL A 132 0.01 -9.62 4.57
CA VAL A 132 -1.08 -9.98 3.65
C VAL A 132 -2.46 -9.81 4.31
N THR A 133 -2.58 -10.15 5.59
CA THR A 133 -3.85 -10.07 6.32
C THR A 133 -4.08 -8.70 6.99
N MET A 134 -3.27 -7.70 6.63
CA MET A 134 -3.33 -6.36 7.22
C MET A 134 -4.50 -5.52 6.66
N PRO A 135 -4.96 -4.52 7.43
CA PRO A 135 -6.09 -3.68 7.04
C PRO A 135 -5.98 -3.09 5.64
N GLY A 136 -4.80 -2.63 5.25
CA GLY A 136 -4.58 -2.05 3.93
C GLY A 136 -4.89 -2.99 2.76
N VAL A 137 -4.68 -4.29 2.93
CA VAL A 137 -5.06 -5.30 1.94
C VAL A 137 -6.57 -5.56 2.00
N VAL A 138 -7.10 -5.69 3.21
CA VAL A 138 -8.51 -6.07 3.44
C VAL A 138 -9.48 -4.99 2.98
N TYR A 139 -9.21 -3.72 3.32
CA TYR A 139 -10.09 -2.60 2.98
C TYR A 139 -9.95 -2.08 1.55
N SER A 140 -8.90 -2.48 0.82
CA SER A 140 -8.71 -2.06 -0.56
C SER A 140 -9.71 -2.71 -1.51
N ASP A 141 -10.16 -1.94 -2.49
CA ASP A 141 -10.93 -2.44 -3.63
C ASP A 141 -10.03 -3.15 -4.65
N ARG A 142 -8.77 -2.73 -4.71
CA ARG A 142 -7.77 -3.24 -5.62
C ARG A 142 -6.42 -3.41 -4.93
N VAL A 143 -5.77 -4.53 -5.13
CA VAL A 143 -4.43 -4.83 -4.60
C VAL A 143 -3.52 -5.23 -5.77
N ILE A 144 -2.42 -4.51 -5.96
CA ILE A 144 -1.49 -4.81 -7.05
C ILE A 144 -0.20 -5.35 -6.46
N VAL A 145 0.10 -6.61 -6.73
CA VAL A 145 1.31 -7.29 -6.27
C VAL A 145 2.30 -7.53 -7.41
N GLN A 146 3.53 -7.85 -7.08
CA GLN A 146 4.67 -7.88 -8.00
C GLN A 146 4.65 -8.97 -9.08
N SER A 147 3.94 -10.08 -8.86
CA SER A 147 3.95 -11.23 -9.78
C SER A 147 2.71 -12.10 -9.62
N GLU A 148 2.46 -12.96 -10.60
CA GLU A 148 1.39 -13.96 -10.53
C GLU A 148 1.66 -15.03 -9.44
N GLY A 149 2.93 -15.36 -9.18
CA GLY A 149 3.30 -16.24 -8.07
C GLY A 149 2.87 -15.65 -6.73
N ILE A 150 3.26 -14.41 -6.47
CA ILE A 150 2.86 -13.69 -5.24
C ILE A 150 1.34 -13.48 -5.18
N ARG A 151 0.67 -13.18 -6.30
CA ARG A 151 -0.79 -13.07 -6.37
C ARG A 151 -1.49 -14.32 -5.85
N LYS A 152 -1.10 -15.49 -6.33
CA LYS A 152 -1.67 -16.77 -5.88
C LYS A 152 -1.50 -16.99 -4.38
N LEU A 153 -0.33 -16.64 -3.85
CA LEU A 153 -0.05 -16.78 -2.42
C LEU A 153 -0.88 -15.79 -1.57
N TYR A 154 -1.09 -14.56 -2.04
CA TYR A 154 -1.98 -13.60 -1.38
C TYR A 154 -3.40 -14.14 -1.31
N ILE A 155 -3.95 -14.61 -2.44
CA ILE A 155 -5.31 -15.18 -2.50
C ILE A 155 -5.42 -16.36 -1.55
N LYS A 156 -4.48 -17.32 -1.62
CA LYS A 156 -4.45 -18.48 -0.74
C LYS A 156 -4.43 -18.08 0.75
N LYS A 157 -3.53 -17.15 1.11
CA LYS A 157 -3.37 -16.68 2.49
C LYS A 157 -4.64 -16.02 3.04
N LEU A 158 -5.27 -15.17 2.26
CA LEU A 158 -6.50 -14.49 2.64
C LEU A 158 -7.68 -15.48 2.73
N THR A 159 -7.78 -16.42 1.79
CA THR A 159 -8.77 -17.50 1.83
C THR A 159 -8.61 -18.37 3.08
N GLU A 160 -7.40 -18.76 3.44
CA GLU A 160 -7.14 -19.50 4.67
C GLU A 160 -7.53 -18.72 5.93
N PHE A 161 -7.37 -17.40 5.92
CA PHE A 161 -7.64 -16.53 7.07
C PHE A 161 -9.13 -16.17 7.21
N PHE A 162 -9.83 -15.90 6.10
CA PHE A 162 -11.20 -15.41 6.10
C PHE A 162 -12.26 -16.49 5.76
N GLY A 163 -11.85 -17.64 5.22
CA GLY A 163 -12.73 -18.75 4.83
C GLY A 163 -12.71 -19.02 3.33
N GLU A 164 -12.91 -20.28 2.96
CA GLU A 164 -12.86 -20.75 1.55
C GLU A 164 -13.89 -20.06 0.65
N GLU A 165 -15.02 -19.65 1.19
CA GLU A 165 -16.08 -18.94 0.49
C GLU A 165 -15.64 -17.55 -0.02
N THR A 166 -14.55 -17.00 0.51
CA THR A 166 -14.04 -15.67 0.13
C THR A 166 -13.06 -15.69 -1.04
N GLU A 167 -12.62 -16.86 -1.53
CA GLU A 167 -11.58 -16.98 -2.56
C GLU A 167 -11.87 -16.15 -3.82
N SER A 168 -13.10 -16.20 -4.31
CA SER A 168 -13.52 -15.48 -5.51
C SER A 168 -13.44 -13.95 -5.33
N GLU A 169 -13.69 -13.44 -4.13
CA GLU A 169 -13.57 -12.02 -3.81
C GLU A 169 -12.10 -11.59 -3.86
N TRP A 170 -11.23 -12.37 -3.23
CA TRP A 170 -9.78 -12.08 -3.25
C TRP A 170 -9.20 -12.20 -4.66
N ALA A 171 -9.62 -13.20 -5.43
CA ALA A 171 -9.18 -13.38 -6.81
C ALA A 171 -9.58 -12.20 -7.71
N ALA A 172 -10.72 -11.58 -7.46
CA ALA A 172 -11.19 -10.40 -8.19
C ALA A 172 -10.46 -9.11 -7.78
N LYS A 173 -10.03 -9.01 -6.53
CA LYS A 173 -9.39 -7.83 -5.93
C LYS A 173 -7.88 -7.74 -6.22
N ILE A 174 -7.19 -8.89 -6.30
CA ILE A 174 -5.74 -8.95 -6.35
C ILE A 174 -5.26 -9.17 -7.78
N GLU A 175 -4.42 -8.27 -8.25
CA GLU A 175 -3.83 -8.29 -9.58
C GLU A 175 -2.32 -8.46 -9.51
N ALA A 176 -1.73 -9.16 -10.47
CA ALA A 176 -0.31 -9.14 -10.70
C ALA A 176 0.03 -7.91 -11.55
N GLY A 177 0.84 -7.01 -11.01
CA GLY A 177 1.40 -5.91 -11.78
C GLY A 177 2.41 -6.43 -12.78
N ASP A 178 2.40 -5.91 -14.02
CA ASP A 178 3.52 -6.08 -14.94
C ASP A 178 4.68 -5.21 -14.45
N ILE A 179 5.42 -5.74 -13.49
CA ILE A 179 6.65 -5.13 -13.01
C ILE A 179 7.72 -5.50 -14.02
N GLY A 180 7.60 -4.96 -15.22
CA GLY A 180 8.49 -5.22 -16.34
C GLY A 180 9.91 -5.50 -15.87
N GLY A 181 10.25 -6.76 -15.83
CA GLY A 181 11.61 -7.21 -15.75
C GLY A 181 12.19 -7.10 -17.15
N ASN A 182 13.03 -6.14 -17.33
CA ASN A 182 14.27 -6.20 -18.13
C ASN A 182 15.07 -4.94 -17.84
#